data_3eb8803ade3a959cd1c698bb18c503a0
#
_entry.id   3eb8803ade3a959cd1c698bb18c503a0
#
_cell.length_a   1.000
_cell.length_b   1.000
_cell.length_c   1.000
_cell.angle_alpha   90.00
_cell.angle_beta   90.00
_cell.angle_gamma   90.00
#
_symmetry.space_group_name_H-M   'P 1'
#
loop_
_entity.id
_entity.type
_entity.pdbx_description
1 polymer ?
#
loop_
_entity_poly.entity_id
_entity_poly.type
_entity_poly.pdbx_seq_one_letter_code
_entity_poly.pdbx_strand_id
1 'polypeptide(L)'
;YVFDTDNFLNEEKEYKLTITNKISGNIISSQTKLIHNLILMSAFNNPAYKMGFYSQTGDFSNTTIEWTHSKNAAIYQMTLFVNYTEYGIDTIVKTVQKVYPIIKYDGNPNMSQQITGEEFFNLLAYNISSNTTVNRRLNNLDLLFSVGTADLNTYINLNEPPTGIVQERDLFTNIDGGIGLFTARYNKMQENIFLTTTTKEAIATHLDSLNFMYP
;
A
#
# COMPACT_ATOMS: atom_id res chain seq x y z
N TYR A 1 1.94 -15.79 -19.13
CA TYR A 1 3.37 -16.12 -19.03
C TYR A 1 3.99 -15.21 -17.97
N VAL A 2 4.81 -15.77 -17.10
CA VAL A 2 5.61 -15.05 -16.11
C VAL A 2 7.07 -15.24 -16.51
N PHE A 3 7.81 -14.14 -16.57
CA PHE A 3 9.25 -14.16 -16.80
C PHE A 3 9.91 -13.59 -15.54
N ASP A 4 10.75 -14.39 -14.91
CA ASP A 4 11.66 -13.91 -13.88
C ASP A 4 12.91 -13.39 -14.57
N THR A 5 13.29 -12.15 -14.26
CA THR A 5 14.41 -11.47 -14.89
C THR A 5 15.64 -11.40 -13.99
N ASP A 6 15.62 -12.00 -12.80
CA ASP A 6 16.75 -12.03 -11.85
C ASP A 6 17.45 -10.68 -11.70
N ASN A 7 16.68 -9.58 -11.60
CA ASN A 7 17.17 -8.19 -11.55
C ASN A 7 17.84 -7.66 -12.82
N PHE A 8 17.61 -8.25 -14.00
CA PHE A 8 18.11 -7.71 -15.28
C PHE A 8 17.39 -6.42 -15.73
N LEU A 9 16.27 -6.06 -15.10
CA LEU A 9 15.55 -4.86 -15.45
C LEU A 9 16.26 -3.63 -14.87
N ASN A 10 16.56 -2.68 -15.77
CA ASN A 10 17.21 -1.41 -15.43
C ASN A 10 16.17 -0.28 -15.50
N GLU A 11 15.98 0.44 -14.40
CA GLU A 11 14.98 1.52 -14.29
C GLU A 11 15.23 2.72 -15.21
N GLU A 12 16.45 2.88 -15.74
CA GLU A 12 16.78 3.93 -16.73
C GLU A 12 16.44 3.55 -18.16
N LYS A 13 15.97 2.32 -18.39
CA LYS A 13 15.62 1.82 -19.73
C LYS A 13 14.12 1.82 -19.97
N GLU A 14 13.79 1.85 -21.27
CA GLU A 14 12.43 1.61 -21.76
C GLU A 14 12.34 0.17 -22.28
N TYR A 15 11.23 -0.48 -21.98
CA TYR A 15 10.98 -1.88 -22.31
C TYR A 15 9.88 -1.98 -23.34
N LYS A 16 10.15 -2.69 -24.43
CA LYS A 16 9.20 -2.94 -25.51
C LYS A 16 8.74 -4.40 -25.46
N LEU A 17 7.43 -4.59 -25.41
CA LEU A 17 6.80 -5.88 -25.67
C LEU A 17 6.47 -5.97 -27.18
N THR A 18 6.79 -7.08 -27.79
CA THR A 18 6.38 -7.41 -29.17
C THR A 18 5.88 -8.83 -29.20
N ILE A 19 4.66 -9.02 -29.70
CA ILE A 19 4.05 -10.35 -29.86
C ILE A 19 3.70 -10.54 -31.33
N THR A 20 4.18 -11.62 -31.92
CA THR A 20 3.90 -12.00 -33.30
C THR A 20 3.03 -13.23 -33.34
N ASN A 21 1.89 -13.15 -34.00
CA ASN A 21 1.06 -14.31 -34.31
C ASN A 21 1.72 -15.09 -35.45
N LYS A 22 2.21 -16.30 -35.15
CA LYS A 22 2.93 -17.13 -36.14
C LYS A 22 2.06 -17.62 -37.31
N ILE A 23 0.73 -17.62 -37.15
CA ILE A 23 -0.19 -18.08 -38.19
C ILE A 23 -0.57 -16.96 -39.13
N SER A 24 -0.97 -15.81 -38.57
CA SER A 24 -1.44 -14.66 -39.37
C SER A 24 -0.33 -13.67 -39.75
N GLY A 25 0.82 -13.73 -39.10
CA GLY A 25 1.90 -12.76 -39.23
C GLY A 25 1.64 -11.42 -38.51
N ASN A 26 0.48 -11.25 -37.87
CA ASN A 26 0.15 -10.00 -37.18
C ASN A 26 1.09 -9.75 -36.00
N ILE A 27 1.51 -8.49 -35.88
CA ILE A 27 2.40 -8.02 -34.81
C ILE A 27 1.63 -7.00 -33.97
N ILE A 28 1.66 -7.18 -32.66
CA ILE A 28 1.24 -6.19 -31.69
C ILE A 28 2.46 -5.74 -30.87
N SER A 29 2.48 -4.49 -30.46
CA SER A 29 3.58 -4.00 -29.63
C SER A 29 3.12 -2.93 -28.64
N SER A 30 3.90 -2.79 -27.56
CA SER A 30 3.74 -1.73 -26.58
C SER A 30 5.07 -1.43 -25.92
N GLN A 31 5.16 -0.29 -25.24
CA GLN A 31 6.37 0.07 -24.50
C GLN A 31 6.02 0.70 -23.15
N THR A 32 6.92 0.52 -22.18
CA THR A 32 6.77 1.10 -20.84
C THR A 32 8.13 1.45 -20.25
N LYS A 33 8.14 2.43 -19.34
CA LYS A 33 9.31 2.76 -18.52
C LYS A 33 9.08 2.23 -17.12
N LEU A 34 10.14 1.75 -16.49
CA LEU A 34 10.06 1.31 -15.10
C LEU A 34 9.94 2.51 -14.15
N ILE A 35 9.29 2.28 -13.03
CA ILE A 35 9.20 3.24 -11.95
C ILE A 35 10.48 3.15 -11.12
N HIS A 36 11.10 4.31 -10.84
CA HIS A 36 12.29 4.37 -10.01
C HIS A 36 11.96 4.08 -8.55
N ASN A 37 13.01 3.74 -7.79
CA ASN A 37 12.90 3.43 -6.37
C ASN A 37 12.17 4.54 -5.59
N LEU A 38 11.23 4.15 -4.73
CA LEU A 38 10.53 5.03 -3.81
C LEU A 38 11.43 5.35 -2.61
N ILE A 39 11.59 6.64 -2.32
CA ILE A 39 12.36 7.13 -1.17
C ILE A 39 11.38 7.61 -0.10
N LEU A 40 11.33 6.88 1.02
CA LEU A 40 10.60 7.30 2.21
C LEU A 40 11.43 8.34 2.97
N MET A 41 10.77 9.32 3.57
CA MET A 41 11.47 10.36 4.31
C MET A 41 12.11 9.85 5.61
N SER A 42 13.04 10.62 6.13
CA SER A 42 14.11 10.25 7.08
C SER A 42 13.69 9.51 8.36
N ALA A 43 12.46 9.64 8.81
CA ALA A 43 11.98 8.94 10.01
C ALA A 43 12.15 7.42 9.90
N PHE A 44 11.88 6.84 8.73
CA PHE A 44 11.99 5.40 8.50
C PHE A 44 13.44 4.89 8.35
N ASN A 45 14.40 5.80 8.18
CA ASN A 45 15.83 5.45 8.19
C ASN A 45 16.39 5.33 9.62
N ASN A 46 15.60 5.73 10.63
CA ASN A 46 15.98 5.59 12.03
C ASN A 46 15.39 4.29 12.60
N PRO A 47 16.18 3.28 12.97
CA PRO A 47 15.70 2.03 13.54
C PRO A 47 15.00 2.20 14.90
N ALA A 48 15.18 3.34 15.57
CA ALA A 48 14.47 3.68 16.81
C ALA A 48 13.12 4.37 16.56
N TYR A 49 12.76 4.64 15.30
CA TYR A 49 11.48 5.27 14.98
C TYR A 49 10.30 4.39 15.39
N LYS A 50 9.32 5.02 16.02
CA LYS A 50 8.05 4.37 16.41
C LYS A 50 6.90 5.23 15.97
N MET A 51 5.87 4.61 15.42
CA MET A 51 4.62 5.28 15.06
C MET A 51 3.75 5.48 16.30
N GLY A 52 3.16 6.67 16.42
CA GLY A 52 2.28 7.03 17.53
C GLY A 52 0.90 7.43 17.06
N PHE A 53 -0.14 6.86 17.67
CA PHE A 53 -1.54 7.14 17.37
C PHE A 53 -2.32 7.62 18.60
N TYR A 54 -1.62 7.76 19.73
CA TYR A 54 -2.16 8.30 20.97
C TYR A 54 -1.11 9.12 21.70
N SER A 55 -1.51 10.28 22.22
CA SER A 55 -0.61 11.23 22.88
C SER A 55 -0.55 10.97 24.40
N GLN A 56 0.46 11.55 25.04
CA GLN A 56 0.56 11.54 26.50
C GLN A 56 -0.52 12.40 27.18
N THR A 57 -1.15 13.31 26.45
CA THR A 57 -2.24 14.15 26.97
C THR A 57 -3.59 13.45 26.96
N GLY A 58 -3.67 12.22 26.46
CA GLY A 58 -4.88 11.42 26.47
C GLY A 58 -5.76 11.56 25.22
N ASP A 59 -5.20 12.06 24.11
CA ASP A 59 -5.92 12.31 22.86
C ASP A 59 -5.39 11.43 21.72
N PHE A 60 -6.22 11.19 20.73
CA PHE A 60 -5.77 10.61 19.47
C PHE A 60 -4.76 11.54 18.79
N SER A 61 -3.69 10.95 18.28
CA SER A 61 -2.68 11.67 17.51
C SER A 61 -2.57 11.09 16.10
N ASN A 62 -2.14 11.92 15.15
CA ASN A 62 -2.02 11.53 13.76
C ASN A 62 -0.54 11.26 13.41
N THR A 63 -0.31 10.28 12.55
CA THR A 63 1.00 10.03 11.94
C THR A 63 0.92 10.31 10.45
N THR A 64 1.82 11.13 9.96
CA THR A 64 1.96 11.40 8.52
C THR A 64 3.14 10.62 7.97
N ILE A 65 2.87 9.82 6.94
CA ILE A 65 3.87 9.09 6.19
C ILE A 65 4.20 9.90 4.96
N GLU A 66 5.47 10.24 4.79
CA GLU A 66 5.94 11.10 3.70
C GLU A 66 6.93 10.35 2.80
N TRP A 67 6.91 10.67 1.51
CA TRP A 67 7.85 10.13 0.53
C TRP A 67 8.09 11.13 -0.61
N THR A 68 9.18 10.94 -1.32
CA THR A 68 9.49 11.73 -2.52
C THR A 68 8.88 11.07 -3.76
N HIS A 69 8.33 11.88 -4.66
CA HIS A 69 7.84 11.42 -5.96
C HIS A 69 8.92 10.63 -6.71
N SER A 70 8.55 9.45 -7.19
CA SER A 70 9.43 8.58 -7.98
C SER A 70 9.28 8.87 -9.46
N LYS A 71 10.39 8.95 -10.19
CA LYS A 71 10.39 9.15 -11.64
C LYS A 71 9.54 8.05 -12.32
N ASN A 72 8.75 8.43 -13.31
CA ASN A 72 7.79 7.61 -14.05
C ASN A 72 6.58 7.11 -13.24
N ALA A 73 6.43 7.50 -11.99
CA ALA A 73 5.24 7.23 -11.19
C ALA A 73 4.13 8.26 -11.47
N ALA A 74 2.88 7.84 -11.39
CA ALA A 74 1.72 8.73 -11.48
C ALA A 74 0.72 8.52 -10.34
N ILE A 75 0.69 7.31 -9.78
CA ILE A 75 -0.21 6.95 -8.68
C ILE A 75 0.52 6.18 -7.61
N TYR A 76 0.05 6.36 -6.37
CA TYR A 76 0.55 5.71 -5.18
C TYR A 76 -0.61 5.18 -4.36
N GLN A 77 -0.49 3.96 -3.86
CA GLN A 77 -1.44 3.39 -2.92
C GLN A 77 -0.68 2.78 -1.75
N MET A 78 -1.04 3.19 -0.55
CA MET A 78 -0.45 2.66 0.67
C MET A 78 -1.39 1.62 1.30
N THR A 79 -0.82 0.53 1.79
CA THR A 79 -1.52 -0.44 2.64
C THR A 79 -0.79 -0.54 3.97
N LEU A 80 -1.52 -0.35 5.05
CA LEU A 80 -1.05 -0.58 6.42
C LEU A 80 -1.40 -2.01 6.82
N PHE A 81 -0.43 -2.74 7.36
CA PHE A 81 -0.61 -4.03 8.02
C PHE A 81 -0.31 -3.87 9.51
N VAL A 82 -1.20 -4.39 10.34
CA VAL A 82 -1.02 -4.45 11.80
C VAL A 82 -0.88 -5.90 12.19
N ASN A 83 0.32 -6.30 12.57
CA ASN A 83 0.63 -7.67 12.93
C ASN A 83 0.52 -7.85 14.45
N TYR A 84 -0.19 -8.89 14.87
CA TYR A 84 -0.36 -9.23 16.27
C TYR A 84 -0.38 -10.74 16.46
N THR A 85 -0.11 -11.16 17.69
CA THR A 85 -0.15 -12.58 18.09
C THR A 85 -1.30 -12.80 19.03
N GLU A 86 -2.10 -13.83 18.80
CA GLU A 86 -3.11 -14.36 19.72
C GLU A 86 -2.53 -15.54 20.48
N TYR A 87 -2.70 -15.49 21.81
CA TYR A 87 -2.32 -16.54 22.74
C TYR A 87 -3.60 -17.15 23.35
N GLY A 88 -4.02 -18.28 22.80
CA GLY A 88 -5.14 -19.09 23.26
C GLY A 88 -4.70 -20.52 23.51
N ILE A 89 -5.46 -21.49 23.01
CA ILE A 89 -5.04 -22.90 23.01
C ILE A 89 -3.79 -23.04 22.12
N ASP A 90 -3.77 -22.35 20.98
CA ASP A 90 -2.63 -22.23 20.08
C ASP A 90 -2.12 -20.79 20.05
N THR A 91 -0.86 -20.63 19.68
CA THR A 91 -0.25 -19.31 19.43
C THR A 91 -0.33 -19.02 17.93
N ILE A 92 -1.08 -18.00 17.52
CA ILE A 92 -1.35 -17.69 16.12
C ILE A 92 -0.98 -16.23 15.83
N VAL A 93 -0.14 -16.02 14.79
CA VAL A 93 0.13 -14.68 14.25
C VAL A 93 -0.99 -14.30 13.28
N LYS A 94 -1.54 -13.12 13.47
CA LYS A 94 -2.61 -12.56 12.64
C LYS A 94 -2.26 -11.17 12.15
N THR A 95 -2.90 -10.75 11.07
CA THR A 95 -2.71 -9.44 10.47
C THR A 95 -4.07 -8.82 10.17
N VAL A 96 -4.23 -7.56 10.55
CA VAL A 96 -5.30 -6.67 10.07
C VAL A 96 -4.70 -5.73 9.07
N GLN A 97 -5.41 -5.46 7.97
CA GLN A 97 -4.91 -4.56 6.93
C GLN A 97 -5.91 -3.45 6.61
N LYS A 98 -5.38 -2.31 6.19
CA LYS A 98 -6.14 -1.19 5.63
C LYS A 98 -5.46 -0.69 4.37
N VAL A 99 -6.21 -0.69 3.28
CA VAL A 99 -5.80 -0.09 2.00
C VAL A 99 -6.29 1.35 1.98
N TYR A 100 -5.37 2.28 1.76
CA TYR A 100 -5.67 3.71 1.64
C TYR A 100 -6.07 4.08 0.22
N PRO A 101 -6.80 5.20 0.03
CA PRO A 101 -7.11 5.70 -1.30
C PRO A 101 -5.87 5.93 -2.16
N ILE A 102 -6.06 5.82 -3.46
CA ILE A 102 -4.99 6.13 -4.42
C ILE A 102 -4.71 7.65 -4.40
N ILE A 103 -3.46 8.00 -4.24
CA ILE A 103 -2.95 9.36 -4.34
C ILE A 103 -2.35 9.54 -5.74
N LYS A 104 -2.86 10.53 -6.48
CA LYS A 104 -2.34 10.88 -7.81
C LYS A 104 -1.24 11.94 -7.65
N TYR A 105 -0.20 11.82 -8.46
CA TYR A 105 0.83 12.86 -8.54
C TYR A 105 0.27 14.12 -9.17
N ASP A 106 0.36 15.25 -8.48
CA ASP A 106 -0.17 16.55 -8.85
C ASP A 106 0.91 17.58 -9.24
N GLY A 107 2.17 17.13 -9.32
CA GLY A 107 3.33 17.98 -9.57
C GLY A 107 4.14 18.33 -8.33
N ASN A 108 3.63 18.04 -7.12
CA ASN A 108 4.38 18.23 -5.87
C ASN A 108 5.32 17.05 -5.63
N PRO A 109 6.64 17.26 -5.56
CA PRO A 109 7.59 16.17 -5.31
C PRO A 109 7.45 15.54 -3.92
N ASN A 110 6.88 16.24 -2.95
CA ASN A 110 6.67 15.75 -1.60
C ASN A 110 5.24 15.21 -1.48
N MET A 111 5.14 13.89 -1.39
CA MET A 111 3.88 13.15 -1.26
C MET A 111 3.67 12.74 0.19
N SER A 112 2.42 12.62 0.62
CA SER A 112 2.13 12.16 1.98
C SER A 112 0.79 11.44 2.09
N GLN A 113 0.69 10.54 3.08
CA GLN A 113 -0.54 9.93 3.55
C GLN A 113 -0.61 10.09 5.06
N GLN A 114 -1.68 10.71 5.55
CA GLN A 114 -1.97 10.77 6.97
C GLN A 114 -2.76 9.54 7.41
N ILE A 115 -2.39 9.02 8.58
CA ILE A 115 -3.13 8.01 9.33
C ILE A 115 -3.59 8.68 10.62
N THR A 116 -4.89 8.81 10.83
CA THR A 116 -5.40 9.40 12.06
C THR A 116 -5.41 8.38 13.18
N GLY A 117 -5.23 8.83 14.43
CA GLY A 117 -5.29 7.94 15.59
C GLY A 117 -6.66 7.26 15.71
N GLU A 118 -7.74 8.00 15.53
CA GLU A 118 -9.10 7.46 15.56
C GLU A 118 -9.29 6.35 14.52
N GLU A 119 -8.84 6.58 13.28
CA GLU A 119 -8.92 5.59 12.20
C GLU A 119 -8.13 4.31 12.52
N PHE A 120 -6.95 4.46 13.14
CA PHE A 120 -6.12 3.34 13.55
C PHE A 120 -6.80 2.49 14.65
N PHE A 121 -7.38 3.12 15.66
CA PHE A 121 -8.11 2.41 16.72
C PHE A 121 -9.38 1.75 16.18
N ASN A 122 -10.13 2.42 15.31
CA ASN A 122 -11.29 1.86 14.63
C ASN A 122 -10.93 0.65 13.76
N LEU A 123 -9.78 0.68 13.07
CA LEU A 123 -9.29 -0.47 12.30
C LEU A 123 -9.16 -1.71 13.18
N LEU A 124 -8.59 -1.59 14.38
CA LEU A 124 -8.47 -2.70 15.32
C LEU A 124 -9.85 -3.13 15.85
N ALA A 125 -10.66 -2.17 16.29
CA ALA A 125 -11.96 -2.43 16.90
C ALA A 125 -12.93 -3.18 15.97
N TYR A 126 -12.94 -2.85 14.67
CA TYR A 126 -13.85 -3.46 13.71
C TYR A 126 -13.34 -4.77 13.10
N ASN A 127 -12.05 -5.01 13.08
CA ASN A 127 -11.47 -6.18 12.41
C ASN A 127 -11.00 -7.28 13.37
N ILE A 128 -10.93 -7.01 14.66
CA ILE A 128 -10.54 -7.99 15.67
C ILE A 128 -11.77 -8.31 16.52
N SER A 129 -12.13 -9.59 16.57
CA SER A 129 -13.29 -10.01 17.36
C SER A 129 -13.05 -9.83 18.86
N SER A 130 -14.05 -9.31 19.57
CA SER A 130 -14.04 -9.22 21.03
C SER A 130 -14.01 -10.62 21.63
N ASN A 131 -12.93 -10.98 22.29
CA ASN A 131 -12.76 -12.24 22.97
C ASN A 131 -11.77 -12.08 24.12
N THR A 132 -12.29 -12.03 25.33
CA THR A 132 -11.51 -11.85 26.56
C THR A 132 -10.80 -13.12 27.04
N THR A 133 -11.07 -14.27 26.42
CA THR A 133 -10.37 -15.53 26.76
C THR A 133 -9.06 -15.71 25.98
N VAL A 134 -8.82 -14.86 24.99
CA VAL A 134 -7.60 -14.87 24.17
C VAL A 134 -6.78 -13.62 24.49
N ASN A 135 -5.56 -13.81 24.95
CA ASN A 135 -4.62 -12.72 25.13
C ASN A 135 -3.99 -12.33 23.79
N ARG A 136 -3.78 -11.04 23.54
CA ARG A 136 -3.18 -10.54 22.32
C ARG A 136 -1.97 -9.67 22.58
N ARG A 137 -1.01 -9.72 21.69
CA ARG A 137 0.17 -8.85 21.72
C ARG A 137 0.37 -8.23 20.36
N LEU A 138 0.49 -6.91 20.31
CA LEU A 138 0.91 -6.20 19.10
C LEU A 138 2.39 -6.47 18.83
N ASN A 139 2.70 -6.90 17.61
CA ASN A 139 4.06 -7.17 17.18
C ASN A 139 4.68 -5.92 16.53
N ASN A 140 4.29 -5.65 15.29
CA ASN A 140 4.79 -4.57 14.45
C ASN A 140 3.74 -4.11 13.46
N LEU A 141 4.03 -3.02 12.79
CA LEU A 141 3.34 -2.53 11.61
C LEU A 141 4.23 -2.70 10.39
N ASP A 142 3.60 -2.97 9.24
CA ASP A 142 4.28 -2.92 7.96
C ASP A 142 3.51 -2.00 7.00
N LEU A 143 4.21 -1.31 6.11
CA LEU A 143 3.64 -0.44 5.09
C LEU A 143 4.03 -0.95 3.71
N LEU A 144 3.05 -1.27 2.88
CA LEU A 144 3.26 -1.58 1.47
C LEU A 144 2.86 -0.37 0.63
N PHE A 145 3.79 0.12 -0.15
CA PHE A 145 3.54 1.10 -1.20
C PHE A 145 3.46 0.39 -2.55
N SER A 146 2.32 0.52 -3.21
CA SER A 146 2.10 0.11 -4.59
C SER A 146 2.08 1.35 -5.47
N VAL A 147 3.00 1.43 -6.41
CA VAL A 147 3.21 2.60 -7.26
C VAL A 147 2.94 2.23 -8.71
N GLY A 148 2.21 3.06 -9.43
CA GLY A 148 1.81 2.83 -10.81
C GLY A 148 2.18 3.97 -11.74
N THR A 149 2.31 3.64 -13.06
CA THR A 149 2.57 4.61 -14.13
C THR A 149 1.30 5.40 -14.51
N ALA A 150 1.47 6.38 -15.41
CA ALA A 150 0.35 7.15 -15.97
C ALA A 150 -0.64 6.27 -16.75
N ASP A 151 -0.16 5.27 -17.50
CA ASP A 151 -1.03 4.35 -18.25
C ASP A 151 -1.90 3.52 -17.30
N LEU A 152 -1.32 3.03 -16.19
CA LEU A 152 -2.09 2.31 -15.18
C LEU A 152 -3.15 3.23 -14.53
N ASN A 153 -2.80 4.48 -14.24
CA ASN A 153 -3.76 5.47 -13.71
C ASN A 153 -4.93 5.69 -14.68
N THR A 154 -4.63 5.86 -15.98
CA THR A 154 -5.66 6.04 -17.02
C THR A 154 -6.57 4.82 -17.10
N TYR A 155 -5.98 3.62 -17.11
CA TYR A 155 -6.72 2.36 -17.12
C TYR A 155 -7.66 2.22 -15.91
N ILE A 156 -7.18 2.51 -14.70
CA ILE A 156 -7.99 2.45 -13.48
C ILE A 156 -9.15 3.44 -13.56
N ASN A 157 -8.90 4.71 -13.93
CA ASN A 157 -9.94 5.75 -14.01
C ASN A 157 -11.04 5.39 -15.01
N LEU A 158 -10.71 4.79 -16.15
CA LEU A 158 -11.68 4.39 -17.15
C LEU A 158 -12.48 3.14 -16.75
N ASN A 159 -11.93 2.32 -15.84
CA ASN A 159 -12.60 1.12 -15.33
C ASN A 159 -13.30 1.32 -13.97
N GLU A 160 -13.24 2.52 -13.37
CA GLU A 160 -14.05 2.82 -12.19
C GLU A 160 -15.54 2.73 -12.52
N PRO A 161 -16.40 2.18 -11.61
CA PRO A 161 -17.83 2.10 -11.84
C PRO A 161 -18.41 3.49 -12.12
N PRO A 162 -19.29 3.65 -13.15
CA PRO A 162 -19.87 4.95 -13.42
C PRO A 162 -20.81 5.37 -12.29
N THR A 163 -20.65 6.61 -11.84
CA THR A 163 -21.63 7.29 -10.99
C THR A 163 -22.70 7.90 -11.90
N GLY A 164 -23.67 7.13 -12.36
CA GLY A 164 -24.76 7.65 -13.19
C GLY A 164 -25.18 6.73 -14.35
N ILE A 165 -25.80 7.30 -15.40
CA ILE A 165 -26.27 6.58 -16.58
C ILE A 165 -25.09 5.96 -17.33
N VAL A 166 -25.20 4.68 -17.64
CA VAL A 166 -24.15 3.91 -18.35
C VAL A 166 -23.92 4.55 -19.73
N GLN A 167 -22.78 5.19 -19.91
CA GLN A 167 -22.26 5.54 -21.23
C GLN A 167 -21.33 4.41 -21.70
N GLU A 168 -21.33 4.12 -22.99
CA GLU A 168 -20.27 3.31 -23.59
C GLU A 168 -18.91 3.94 -23.24
N ARG A 169 -18.01 3.12 -22.67
CA ARG A 169 -16.68 3.59 -22.27
C ARG A 169 -15.71 3.26 -23.38
N ASP A 170 -14.86 4.21 -23.68
CA ASP A 170 -13.68 3.97 -24.51
C ASP A 170 -12.78 2.96 -23.79
N LEU A 171 -12.45 1.87 -24.45
CA LEU A 171 -11.47 0.92 -23.97
C LEU A 171 -10.09 1.56 -24.05
N PHE A 172 -9.49 1.83 -22.89
CA PHE A 172 -8.10 2.28 -22.88
C PHE A 172 -7.20 1.12 -23.30
N THR A 173 -6.33 1.40 -24.27
CA THR A 173 -5.25 0.51 -24.67
C THR A 173 -3.98 1.32 -24.95
N ASN A 174 -2.83 0.79 -24.51
CA ASN A 174 -1.52 1.26 -24.95
C ASN A 174 -0.81 0.19 -25.80
N ILE A 175 -1.57 -0.75 -26.37
CA ILE A 175 -1.09 -1.80 -27.26
C ILE A 175 -1.36 -1.38 -28.70
N ASP A 176 -0.31 -1.15 -29.47
CA ASP A 176 -0.40 -0.91 -30.91
C ASP A 176 -0.80 -2.20 -31.62
N GLY A 177 -1.87 -2.12 -32.45
CA GLY A 177 -2.44 -3.26 -33.15
C GLY A 177 -3.23 -4.25 -32.28
N GLY A 178 -3.57 -3.89 -31.03
CA GLY A 178 -4.29 -4.74 -30.10
C GLY A 178 -5.04 -4.00 -29.01
N ILE A 179 -5.62 -4.75 -28.09
CA ILE A 179 -6.32 -4.22 -26.90
C ILE A 179 -5.65 -4.77 -25.65
N GLY A 180 -5.36 -3.89 -24.68
CA GLY A 180 -4.81 -4.28 -23.39
C GLY A 180 -3.94 -3.19 -22.78
N LEU A 181 -3.28 -3.55 -21.69
CA LEU A 181 -2.40 -2.68 -20.93
C LEU A 181 -1.03 -3.37 -20.72
N PHE A 182 0.02 -2.71 -21.18
CA PHE A 182 1.41 -3.05 -20.85
C PHE A 182 2.02 -1.91 -20.05
N THR A 183 2.26 -2.15 -18.77
CA THR A 183 2.69 -1.09 -17.83
C THR A 183 3.62 -1.62 -16.76
N ALA A 184 4.26 -0.72 -16.02
CA ALA A 184 5.09 -1.04 -14.89
C ALA A 184 4.35 -0.74 -13.57
N ARG A 185 4.61 -1.58 -12.58
CA ARG A 185 4.27 -1.36 -11.17
C ARG A 185 5.51 -1.56 -10.32
N TYR A 186 5.62 -0.78 -9.27
CA TYR A 186 6.69 -0.90 -8.28
C TYR A 186 6.08 -1.06 -6.90
N ASN A 187 6.57 -2.03 -6.15
CA ASN A 187 6.15 -2.26 -4.77
C ASN A 187 7.34 -2.07 -3.83
N LYS A 188 7.12 -1.31 -2.75
CA LYS A 188 8.08 -1.16 -1.66
C LYS A 188 7.42 -1.53 -0.35
N MET A 189 8.03 -2.45 0.39
CA MET A 189 7.64 -2.78 1.75
C MET A 189 8.57 -2.07 2.73
N GLN A 190 7.98 -1.41 3.74
CA GLN A 190 8.67 -0.92 4.93
C GLN A 190 8.18 -1.77 6.09
N GLU A 191 9.02 -2.64 6.57
CA GLU A 191 8.69 -3.65 7.58
C GLU A 191 9.17 -3.24 8.97
N ASN A 192 8.62 -3.93 9.99
CA ASN A 192 9.08 -3.88 11.39
C ASN A 192 9.02 -2.49 12.03
N ILE A 193 7.96 -1.74 11.75
CA ILE A 193 7.71 -0.46 12.40
C ILE A 193 6.99 -0.74 13.73
N PHE A 194 7.54 -0.26 14.83
CA PHE A 194 6.95 -0.45 16.15
C PHE A 194 6.06 0.72 16.54
N LEU A 195 5.07 0.42 17.39
CA LEU A 195 4.24 1.45 18.02
C LEU A 195 4.95 2.06 19.23
N THR A 196 4.63 3.34 19.52
CA THR A 196 5.02 3.97 20.78
C THR A 196 4.36 3.25 21.96
N THR A 197 5.02 3.30 23.12
CA THR A 197 4.48 2.71 24.36
C THR A 197 3.12 3.29 24.72
N THR A 198 2.97 4.62 24.63
CA THR A 198 1.70 5.33 24.87
C THR A 198 0.56 4.81 23.99
N THR A 199 0.82 4.54 22.70
CA THR A 199 -0.21 3.97 21.81
C THR A 199 -0.58 2.55 22.22
N LYS A 200 0.39 1.70 22.61
CA LYS A 200 0.12 0.34 23.07
C LYS A 200 -0.69 0.31 24.35
N GLU A 201 -0.36 1.19 25.30
CA GLU A 201 -1.10 1.39 26.55
C GLU A 201 -2.54 1.83 26.28
N ALA A 202 -2.72 2.78 25.38
CA ALA A 202 -4.04 3.25 24.96
C ALA A 202 -4.86 2.13 24.30
N ILE A 203 -4.26 1.26 23.49
CA ILE A 203 -4.96 0.11 22.90
C ILE A 203 -5.44 -0.84 24.00
N ALA A 204 -4.59 -1.16 24.97
CA ALA A 204 -4.95 -2.05 26.08
C ALA A 204 -6.08 -1.48 26.94
N THR A 205 -6.19 -0.15 27.08
CA THR A 205 -7.19 0.53 27.91
C THR A 205 -8.47 0.88 27.15
N HIS A 206 -8.39 1.39 25.94
CA HIS A 206 -9.56 1.83 25.15
C HIS A 206 -10.21 0.71 24.34
N LEU A 207 -9.48 -0.38 24.09
CA LEU A 207 -9.96 -1.57 23.39
C LEU A 207 -9.85 -2.80 24.31
N ASP A 208 -10.24 -2.66 25.57
CA ASP A 208 -10.18 -3.69 26.61
C ASP A 208 -10.86 -4.99 26.21
N SER A 209 -11.98 -4.91 25.48
CA SER A 209 -12.70 -6.05 24.92
C SER A 209 -11.87 -6.90 23.95
N LEU A 210 -10.81 -6.34 23.39
CA LEU A 210 -9.88 -7.06 22.51
C LEU A 210 -8.77 -7.77 23.28
N ASN A 211 -8.64 -7.52 24.57
CA ASN A 211 -7.70 -8.17 25.48
C ASN A 211 -6.23 -8.12 25.01
N PHE A 212 -5.78 -6.95 24.56
CA PHE A 212 -4.36 -6.72 24.30
C PHE A 212 -3.59 -6.60 25.61
N MET A 213 -2.53 -7.40 25.72
CA MET A 213 -1.64 -7.35 26.88
C MET A 213 -0.93 -6.01 26.93
N TYR A 214 -0.74 -5.51 28.12
CA TYR A 214 0.08 -4.35 28.40
C TYR A 214 1.53 -4.58 27.90
N PRO A 215 2.21 -3.57 27.31
CA PRO A 215 3.55 -3.71 26.75
C PRO A 215 4.63 -4.00 27.79
#